data_da65e7277448dd13823406069e8e79e5
#
_entry.id   da65e7277448dd13823406069e8e79e5
#
_cell.length_a   1.000
_cell.length_b   1.000
_cell.length_c   1.000
_cell.angle_alpha   90.00
_cell.angle_beta   90.00
_cell.angle_gamma   90.00
#
_symmetry.space_group_name_H-M   'P 1'
#
loop_
_entity.id
_entity.type
_entity.pdbx_description
1 polymer ?
#
loop_
_entity_poly.entity_id
_entity_poly.type
_entity_poly.pdbx_seq_one_letter_code
_entity_poly.pdbx_strand_id
1 'polypeptide(L)'
;MNYAEICIIKRDGKREDFSISKIKNAISKAFNATGIQDEQQLVADITMNVISQFATPTITVEEIQDLVEKALMKVRPEVAKKYIIYREWRNTERDKKTQMKHVMDGIVAIDKNDVNLSNANMSSHTPAGQMMTFASEVTKDYTYCLLYTS
;
A
#
# COMPACT_ATOMS: atom_id res chain seq x y z
N MET A 1 26.34 -5.02 -13.31
CA MET A 1 24.97 -4.73 -13.76
C MET A 1 24.79 -3.22 -13.82
N ASN A 2 24.34 -2.70 -14.96
CA ASN A 2 24.02 -1.28 -15.09
C ASN A 2 22.69 -1.04 -14.38
N TYR A 3 22.69 -0.37 -13.24
CA TYR A 3 21.49 -0.09 -12.45
C TYR A 3 20.44 0.76 -13.21
N ALA A 4 20.82 1.38 -14.31
CA ALA A 4 19.95 2.17 -15.19
C ALA A 4 18.95 1.32 -16.01
N GLU A 5 19.15 0.01 -16.07
CA GLU A 5 18.30 -0.91 -16.85
C GLU A 5 17.29 -1.68 -15.98
N ILE A 6 17.29 -1.43 -14.65
CA ILE A 6 16.38 -2.12 -13.74
C ILE A 6 15.02 -1.43 -13.76
N CYS A 7 13.97 -2.21 -14.08
CA CYS A 7 12.59 -1.78 -14.12
C CYS A 7 11.83 -2.33 -12.91
N ILE A 8 11.11 -1.47 -12.21
CA ILE A 8 10.25 -1.85 -11.08
C ILE A 8 8.82 -2.01 -11.55
N ILE A 9 8.20 -3.13 -11.20
CA ILE A 9 6.77 -3.33 -11.35
C ILE A 9 6.07 -2.93 -10.05
N LYS A 10 5.21 -1.93 -10.13
CA LYS A 10 4.32 -1.53 -9.03
C LYS A 10 3.15 -2.50 -8.88
N ARG A 11 2.45 -2.43 -7.75
CA ARG A 11 1.26 -3.25 -7.46
C ARG A 11 0.11 -3.04 -8.45
N ASP A 12 0.01 -1.86 -9.04
CA ASP A 12 -0.95 -1.51 -10.09
C ASP A 12 -0.51 -1.96 -11.50
N GLY A 13 0.58 -2.74 -11.59
CA GLY A 13 1.16 -3.22 -12.84
C GLY A 13 1.98 -2.18 -13.62
N LYS A 14 2.04 -0.94 -13.15
CA LYS A 14 2.82 0.11 -13.82
C LYS A 14 4.32 -0.12 -13.63
N ARG A 15 5.07 0.17 -14.68
CA ARG A 15 6.52 0.13 -14.67
C ARG A 15 7.10 1.49 -14.29
N GLU A 16 8.13 1.48 -13.47
CA GLU A 16 8.86 2.67 -13.04
C GLU A 16 10.36 2.38 -13.02
N ASP A 17 11.15 3.41 -13.29
CA ASP A 17 12.61 3.30 -13.22
C ASP A 17 13.08 3.07 -11.78
N PHE A 18 14.12 2.27 -11.65
CA PHE A 18 14.72 1.96 -10.37
C PHE A 18 15.38 3.20 -9.74
N SER A 19 15.13 3.41 -8.47
CA SER A 19 15.76 4.50 -7.71
C SER A 19 16.30 4.00 -6.37
N ILE A 20 17.63 3.98 -6.27
CA ILE A 20 18.36 3.61 -5.05
C ILE A 20 17.93 4.47 -3.85
N SER A 21 17.68 5.76 -4.09
CA SER A 21 17.29 6.71 -3.05
C SER A 21 15.98 6.31 -2.34
N LYS A 22 15.03 5.67 -3.06
CA LYS A 22 13.77 5.20 -2.45
C LYS A 22 14.02 4.10 -1.42
N ILE A 23 14.91 3.15 -1.72
CA ILE A 23 15.29 2.08 -0.78
C ILE A 23 16.04 2.67 0.42
N LYS A 24 17.07 3.49 0.15
CA LYS A 24 17.85 4.17 1.20
C LYS A 24 16.94 4.96 2.15
N ASN A 25 16.02 5.75 1.61
CA ASN A 25 15.09 6.55 2.42
C ASN A 25 14.13 5.67 3.25
N ALA A 26 13.68 4.53 2.72
CA ALA A 26 12.82 3.62 3.47
C ALA A 26 13.57 3.00 4.66
N ILE A 27 14.82 2.58 4.46
CA ILE A 27 15.68 2.04 5.51
C ILE A 27 16.00 3.13 6.55
N SER A 28 16.40 4.34 6.13
CA SER A 28 16.68 5.45 7.05
C SER A 28 15.48 5.81 7.92
N LYS A 29 14.27 5.82 7.36
CA LYS A 29 13.05 6.05 8.14
C LYS A 29 12.82 4.98 9.20
N ALA A 30 13.14 3.71 8.92
CA ALA A 30 13.03 2.65 9.90
C ALA A 30 14.06 2.80 11.04
N PHE A 31 15.30 3.20 10.73
CA PHE A 31 16.31 3.54 11.74
C PHE A 31 15.86 4.71 12.61
N ASN A 32 15.42 5.80 12.00
CA ASN A 32 14.92 6.97 12.75
C ASN A 32 13.75 6.62 13.68
N ALA A 33 12.86 5.71 13.26
CA ALA A 33 11.74 5.25 14.08
C ALA A 33 12.16 4.42 15.31
N THR A 34 13.40 3.93 15.35
CA THR A 34 13.97 3.24 16.52
C THR A 34 14.77 4.17 17.44
N GLY A 35 14.94 5.45 17.06
CA GLY A 35 15.76 6.41 17.81
C GLY A 35 17.27 6.21 17.63
N ILE A 36 17.69 5.33 16.75
CA ILE A 36 19.10 5.09 16.43
C ILE A 36 19.51 6.16 15.40
N GLN A 37 20.30 7.12 15.84
CA GLN A 37 20.86 8.16 14.98
C GLN A 37 22.26 7.77 14.51
N ASP A 38 22.66 8.28 13.34
CA ASP A 38 24.01 8.23 12.77
C ASP A 38 24.53 6.90 12.19
N GLU A 39 23.69 5.95 11.84
CA GLU A 39 24.17 4.77 11.09
C GLU A 39 24.05 4.93 9.56
N GLN A 40 24.40 6.10 9.01
CA GLN A 40 24.30 6.35 7.55
C GLN A 40 25.13 5.37 6.72
N GLN A 41 26.31 4.98 7.23
CA GLN A 41 27.14 3.98 6.58
C GLN A 41 26.46 2.61 6.55
N LEU A 42 25.88 2.19 7.66
CA LEU A 42 25.14 0.92 7.76
C LEU A 42 23.91 0.90 6.85
N VAL A 43 23.21 2.01 6.75
CA VAL A 43 22.08 2.18 5.82
C VAL A 43 22.54 2.03 4.36
N ALA A 44 23.70 2.60 4.02
CA ALA A 44 24.28 2.47 2.70
C ALA A 44 24.69 1.01 2.41
N ASP A 45 25.37 0.35 3.36
CA ASP A 45 25.80 -1.04 3.24
C ASP A 45 24.63 -2.00 3.06
N ILE A 46 23.57 -1.83 3.86
CA ILE A 46 22.33 -2.61 3.73
C ILE A 46 21.70 -2.37 2.36
N THR A 47 21.62 -1.10 1.92
CA THR A 47 21.07 -0.75 0.61
C THR A 47 21.83 -1.44 -0.51
N MET A 48 23.15 -1.40 -0.49
CA MET A 48 23.99 -2.07 -1.49
C MET A 48 23.85 -3.58 -1.45
N ASN A 49 23.75 -4.17 -0.25
CA ASN A 49 23.49 -5.60 -0.08
C ASN A 49 22.15 -6.03 -0.71
N VAL A 50 21.09 -5.24 -0.51
CA VAL A 50 19.78 -5.50 -1.11
C VAL A 50 19.86 -5.45 -2.64
N ILE A 51 20.54 -4.43 -3.20
CA ILE A 51 20.66 -4.26 -4.65
C ILE A 51 21.48 -5.38 -5.27
N SER A 52 22.53 -5.86 -4.59
CA SER A 52 23.37 -6.95 -5.08
C SER A 52 22.63 -8.29 -5.20
N GLN A 53 21.47 -8.43 -4.54
CA GLN A 53 20.63 -9.63 -4.59
C GLN A 53 19.61 -9.62 -5.75
N PHE A 54 19.54 -8.55 -6.54
CA PHE A 54 18.66 -8.50 -7.70
C PHE A 54 19.16 -9.49 -8.77
N ALA A 55 18.34 -10.51 -9.01
CA ALA A 55 18.68 -11.58 -9.98
C ALA A 55 18.24 -11.24 -11.41
N THR A 56 17.25 -10.38 -11.57
CA THR A 56 16.64 -10.04 -12.86
C THR A 56 16.60 -8.54 -13.08
N PRO A 57 16.58 -8.07 -14.35
CA PRO A 57 16.43 -6.64 -14.66
C PRO A 57 15.04 -6.10 -14.34
N THR A 58 14.09 -6.98 -14.04
CA THR A 58 12.71 -6.61 -13.66
C THR A 58 12.40 -7.18 -12.29
N ILE A 59 12.05 -6.32 -11.33
CA ILE A 59 11.77 -6.71 -9.94
C ILE A 59 10.49 -6.01 -9.46
N THR A 60 9.72 -6.68 -8.64
CA THR A 60 8.51 -6.11 -8.03
C THR A 60 8.84 -5.30 -6.77
N VAL A 61 7.97 -4.36 -6.42
CA VAL A 61 8.10 -3.60 -5.15
C VAL A 61 8.07 -4.56 -3.95
N GLU A 62 7.28 -5.62 -4.01
CA GLU A 62 7.16 -6.61 -2.94
C GLU A 62 8.48 -7.36 -2.72
N GLU A 63 9.10 -7.85 -3.81
CA GLU A 63 10.39 -8.54 -3.73
C GLU A 63 11.48 -7.64 -3.14
N ILE A 64 11.52 -6.36 -3.52
CA ILE A 64 12.45 -5.39 -2.93
C ILE A 64 12.21 -5.25 -1.43
N GLN A 65 10.94 -5.14 -1.01
CA GLN A 65 10.59 -5.01 0.39
C GLN A 65 10.98 -6.25 1.20
N ASP A 66 10.78 -7.44 0.65
CA ASP A 66 11.18 -8.70 1.28
C ASP A 66 12.71 -8.83 1.40
N LEU A 67 13.46 -8.37 0.41
CA LEU A 67 14.92 -8.32 0.48
C LEU A 67 15.42 -7.33 1.55
N VAL A 68 14.80 -6.15 1.64
CA VAL A 68 15.10 -5.16 2.69
C VAL A 68 14.82 -5.74 4.08
N GLU A 69 13.66 -6.39 4.24
CA GLU A 69 13.26 -7.02 5.49
C GLU A 69 14.26 -8.10 5.92
N LYS A 70 14.62 -9.01 5.01
CA LYS A 70 15.62 -10.06 5.26
C LYS A 70 16.99 -9.47 5.63
N ALA A 71 17.41 -8.41 4.94
CA ALA A 71 18.69 -7.75 5.22
C ALA A 71 18.68 -7.07 6.59
N LEU A 72 17.60 -6.36 6.94
CA LEU A 72 17.43 -5.72 8.24
C LEU A 72 17.36 -6.74 9.38
N MET A 73 16.65 -7.87 9.20
CA MET A 73 16.56 -8.93 10.20
C MET A 73 17.93 -9.52 10.56
N LYS A 74 18.84 -9.62 9.60
CA LYS A 74 20.21 -10.13 9.83
C LYS A 74 21.08 -9.15 10.60
N VAL A 75 20.91 -7.84 10.37
CA VAL A 75 21.82 -6.80 10.90
C VAL A 75 21.25 -6.14 12.15
N ARG A 76 19.97 -5.79 12.14
CA ARG A 76 19.27 -5.06 13.20
C ARG A 76 17.81 -5.51 13.31
N PRO A 77 17.51 -6.58 14.05
CA PRO A 77 16.15 -7.10 14.20
C PRO A 77 15.14 -6.08 14.74
N GLU A 78 15.58 -5.15 15.59
CA GLU A 78 14.74 -4.09 16.15
C GLU A 78 14.26 -3.12 15.09
N VAL A 79 15.15 -2.73 14.17
CA VAL A 79 14.83 -1.88 13.02
C VAL A 79 13.92 -2.62 12.04
N ALA A 80 14.21 -3.91 11.79
CA ALA A 80 13.39 -4.76 10.94
C ALA A 80 11.94 -4.83 11.46
N LYS A 81 11.74 -5.01 12.76
CA LYS A 81 10.41 -5.03 13.38
C LYS A 81 9.63 -3.72 13.11
N LYS A 82 10.27 -2.56 13.25
CA LYS A 82 9.64 -1.27 12.92
C LYS A 82 9.32 -1.14 11.44
N TYR A 83 10.23 -1.61 10.58
CA TYR A 83 10.02 -1.61 9.13
C TYR A 83 8.81 -2.45 8.73
N ILE A 84 8.68 -3.68 9.27
CA ILE A 84 7.58 -4.61 8.99
C ILE A 84 6.24 -4.02 9.44
N ILE A 85 6.18 -3.50 10.68
CA ILE A 85 4.97 -2.86 11.22
C ILE A 85 4.55 -1.68 10.36
N TYR A 86 5.50 -0.83 9.93
CA TYR A 86 5.21 0.30 9.05
C TYR A 86 4.75 -0.15 7.67
N ARG A 87 5.37 -1.19 7.09
CA ARG A 87 4.97 -1.79 5.81
C ARG A 87 3.51 -2.26 5.89
N GLU A 88 3.16 -3.00 6.93
CA GLU A 88 1.81 -3.52 7.13
C GLU A 88 0.78 -2.41 7.32
N TRP A 89 1.08 -1.44 8.17
CA TRP A 89 0.22 -0.27 8.32
C TRP A 89 -0.02 0.46 6.98
N ARG A 90 1.03 0.64 6.18
CA ARG A 90 0.91 1.26 4.84
C ARG A 90 0.09 0.42 3.87
N ASN A 91 0.11 -0.89 3.98
CA ASN A 91 -0.72 -1.78 3.19
C ASN A 91 -2.19 -1.60 3.56
N THR A 92 -2.50 -1.71 4.84
CA THR A 92 -3.86 -1.54 5.38
C THR A 92 -4.46 -0.18 4.99
N GLU A 93 -3.68 0.91 5.09
CA GLU A 93 -4.15 2.24 4.70
C GLU A 93 -4.43 2.36 3.19
N ARG A 94 -3.67 1.66 2.35
CA ARG A 94 -3.92 1.62 0.91
C ARG A 94 -5.16 0.81 0.58
N ASP A 95 -5.34 -0.33 1.23
CA ASP A 95 -6.48 -1.21 1.02
C ASP A 95 -7.78 -0.49 1.40
N LYS A 96 -7.81 0.20 2.53
CA LYS A 96 -8.94 1.07 2.92
C LYS A 96 -9.26 2.13 1.87
N LYS A 97 -8.23 2.81 1.32
CA LYS A 97 -8.43 3.82 0.28
C LYS A 97 -8.95 3.21 -1.02
N THR A 98 -8.46 2.03 -1.38
CA THR A 98 -8.90 1.32 -2.60
C THR A 98 -10.34 0.87 -2.46
N GLN A 99 -10.72 0.32 -1.31
CA GLN A 99 -12.08 -0.09 -0.99
C GLN A 99 -13.03 1.10 -1.02
N MET A 100 -12.68 2.21 -0.34
CA MET A 100 -13.47 3.44 -0.36
C MET A 100 -13.66 3.97 -1.79
N LYS A 101 -12.59 3.96 -2.60
CA LYS A 101 -12.69 4.37 -4.00
C LYS A 101 -13.63 3.46 -4.79
N HIS A 102 -13.55 2.13 -4.60
CA HIS A 102 -14.42 1.17 -5.28
C HIS A 102 -15.90 1.41 -4.93
N VAL A 103 -16.20 1.67 -3.66
CA VAL A 103 -17.56 2.01 -3.21
C VAL A 103 -18.04 3.30 -3.87
N MET A 104 -17.20 4.35 -3.91
CA MET A 104 -17.52 5.62 -4.55
C MET A 104 -17.74 5.47 -6.06
N ASP A 105 -16.86 4.75 -6.74
CA ASP A 105 -16.97 4.49 -8.18
C ASP A 105 -18.27 3.68 -8.49
N GLY A 106 -18.65 2.73 -7.63
CA GLY A 106 -19.90 1.98 -7.73
C GLY A 106 -21.13 2.87 -7.62
N ILE A 107 -21.13 3.83 -6.69
CA ILE A 107 -22.24 4.78 -6.49
C ILE A 107 -22.38 5.73 -7.69
N VAL A 108 -21.25 6.18 -8.25
CA VAL A 108 -21.24 7.08 -9.40
C VAL A 108 -21.64 6.35 -10.68
N ALA A 109 -21.29 5.06 -10.80
CA ALA A 109 -21.58 4.22 -11.97
C ALA A 109 -23.03 3.69 -12.02
N ILE A 110 -23.88 3.97 -11.03
CA ILE A 110 -25.29 3.58 -11.06
C ILE A 110 -25.95 4.21 -12.29
N ASP A 111 -26.24 3.36 -13.27
CA ASP A 111 -26.78 3.78 -14.57
C ASP A 111 -28.17 4.38 -14.36
N LYS A 112 -28.43 5.51 -15.04
CA LYS A 112 -29.69 6.27 -15.00
C LYS A 112 -30.89 5.47 -15.51
N ASN A 113 -30.66 4.31 -16.11
CA ASN A 113 -31.68 3.47 -16.73
C ASN A 113 -32.06 2.23 -15.88
N ASP A 114 -31.50 2.04 -14.71
CA ASP A 114 -31.83 0.89 -13.88
C ASP A 114 -33.09 1.16 -13.04
N VAL A 115 -34.25 0.92 -13.69
CA VAL A 115 -35.59 1.11 -13.13
C VAL A 115 -35.89 0.18 -11.95
N ASN A 116 -35.09 -0.89 -11.78
CA ASN A 116 -35.28 -1.90 -10.74
C ASN A 116 -34.76 -1.50 -9.36
N LEU A 117 -33.96 -0.44 -9.28
CA LEU A 117 -33.45 0.11 -8.02
C LEU A 117 -34.33 1.18 -7.40
N SER A 118 -35.44 1.54 -8.03
CA SER A 118 -36.37 2.54 -7.55
C SER A 118 -37.38 1.94 -6.56
N ASN A 119 -37.01 1.90 -5.29
CA ASN A 119 -38.03 1.96 -4.25
C ASN A 119 -38.76 3.31 -4.41
N ALA A 120 -40.09 3.31 -4.54
CA ALA A 120 -40.94 4.38 -5.08
C ALA A 120 -40.76 5.78 -4.46
N ASN A 121 -40.02 5.91 -3.33
CA ASN A 121 -39.86 7.16 -2.60
C ASN A 121 -38.43 7.76 -2.64
N MET A 122 -37.42 7.06 -3.18
CA MET A 122 -36.07 7.58 -3.21
C MET A 122 -35.33 7.11 -4.48
N SER A 123 -35.25 8.00 -5.44
CA SER A 123 -34.42 7.79 -6.64
C SER A 123 -32.94 7.82 -6.25
N SER A 124 -32.21 6.75 -6.58
CA SER A 124 -30.74 6.68 -6.45
C SER A 124 -29.99 7.78 -7.23
N HIS A 125 -30.69 8.48 -8.12
CA HIS A 125 -30.16 9.58 -8.92
C HIS A 125 -30.21 10.95 -8.25
N THR A 126 -30.89 11.07 -7.12
CA THR A 126 -30.91 12.31 -6.35
C THR A 126 -29.69 12.36 -5.42
N PRO A 127 -29.14 13.57 -5.11
CA PRO A 127 -28.06 13.70 -4.16
C PRO A 127 -28.36 13.04 -2.81
N ALA A 128 -29.61 13.09 -2.37
CA ALA A 128 -30.06 12.42 -1.14
C ALA A 128 -30.01 10.90 -1.26
N GLY A 129 -30.44 10.33 -2.40
CA GLY A 129 -30.38 8.90 -2.65
C GLY A 129 -28.93 8.39 -2.73
N GLN A 130 -28.05 9.13 -3.39
CA GLN A 130 -26.62 8.81 -3.44
C GLN A 130 -25.97 8.86 -2.05
N MET A 131 -26.30 9.85 -1.22
CA MET A 131 -25.82 9.92 0.17
C MET A 131 -26.33 8.76 1.01
N MET A 132 -27.55 8.34 0.83
CA MET A 132 -28.09 7.19 1.56
C MET A 132 -27.45 5.88 1.14
N THR A 133 -27.22 5.68 -0.15
CA THR A 133 -26.49 4.50 -0.66
C THR A 133 -25.08 4.48 -0.11
N PHE A 134 -24.37 5.61 -0.14
CA PHE A 134 -23.05 5.73 0.47
C PHE A 134 -23.06 5.40 1.96
N ALA A 135 -23.97 5.99 2.72
CA ALA A 135 -24.10 5.73 4.15
C ALA A 135 -24.40 4.25 4.45
N SER A 136 -25.25 3.61 3.63
CA SER A 136 -25.56 2.17 3.74
C SER A 136 -24.35 1.29 3.49
N GLU A 137 -23.58 1.57 2.44
CA GLU A 137 -22.36 0.79 2.13
C GLU A 137 -21.27 0.97 3.19
N VAL A 138 -21.03 2.19 3.65
CA VAL A 138 -20.08 2.45 4.75
C VAL A 138 -20.53 1.75 6.05
N THR A 139 -21.82 1.75 6.35
CA THR A 139 -22.36 1.06 7.53
C THR A 139 -22.21 -0.45 7.41
N LYS A 140 -22.45 -1.03 6.24
CA LYS A 140 -22.22 -2.47 5.99
C LYS A 140 -20.77 -2.83 6.22
N ASP A 141 -19.84 -2.11 5.60
CA ASP A 141 -18.40 -2.36 5.75
C ASP A 141 -17.95 -2.27 7.20
N TYR A 142 -18.43 -1.27 7.94
CA TYR A 142 -18.14 -1.11 9.36
C TYR A 142 -18.72 -2.26 10.20
N THR A 143 -19.94 -2.67 9.92
CA THR A 143 -20.62 -3.76 10.64
C THR A 143 -19.93 -5.09 10.37
N TYR A 144 -19.57 -5.38 9.12
CA TYR A 144 -18.81 -6.58 8.78
C TYR A 144 -17.45 -6.59 9.44
N CYS A 145 -16.73 -5.47 9.45
CA CYS A 145 -15.45 -5.36 10.12
C CYS A 145 -15.52 -5.69 11.62
N LEU A 146 -16.58 -5.19 12.32
CA LEU A 146 -16.79 -5.47 13.74
C LEU A 146 -17.18 -6.94 14.01
N LEU A 147 -17.98 -7.56 13.13
CA LEU A 147 -18.44 -8.94 13.30
C LEU A 147 -17.34 -9.98 13.08
N TYR A 148 -16.33 -9.67 12.26
CA TYR A 148 -15.24 -10.59 11.95
C TYR A 148 -13.97 -10.35 12.78
N THR A 149 -13.92 -9.29 13.58
CA THR A 149 -12.77 -8.94 14.44
C THR A 149 -13.01 -9.14 15.94
N SER A 150 -14.19 -9.65 16.32
CA SER A 150 -14.52 -9.98 17.72
C SER A 150 -14.33 -11.45 18.03
#